data_3b32cb41366efc9e4acd4054a34b1b44
#
_entry.id   3b32cb41366efc9e4acd4054a34b1b44
#
_cell.length_a   1.000
_cell.length_b   1.000
_cell.length_c   1.000
_cell.angle_alpha   90.00
_cell.angle_beta   90.00
_cell.angle_gamma   90.00
#
_symmetry.space_group_name_H-M   'P 1'
#
loop_
_entity.id
_entity.type
_entity.pdbx_description
1 polymer ?
#
loop_
_entity_poly.entity_id
_entity_poly.type
_entity_poly.pdbx_seq_one_letter_code
_entity_poly.pdbx_strand_id
1 'polypeptide(L)'
;SAKFSPEGTSGIINIVLKEDRRAGYYGSLQAGVDTRGGWNASGNVNYSSNKTEMYAGVGYRERKRDGGGFSNRTNTDASGNPVSFLNQTSDNDGHGGQTFVRAGLTWHLTQSDHLNLGAFGMFGTRKQTNTINYLSDIPNSFLSSERISDSDNPMKGGNVELGYKHDFSKTSNLDVVASWNTWNMDQKSTYLQSSVFENEETTHSY
;
A
#
# COMPACT_ATOMS: atom_id res chain seq x y z
N SER A 1 -7.81 28.40 -18.13
CA SER A 1 -8.90 27.38 -18.20
C SER A 1 -8.46 26.07 -18.85
N ALA A 2 -7.31 26.02 -19.52
CA ALA A 2 -6.76 24.78 -20.10
C ALA A 2 -6.11 23.82 -19.08
N LYS A 3 -6.05 24.18 -17.81
CA LYS A 3 -5.40 23.43 -16.73
C LYS A 3 -6.27 22.32 -16.14
N PHE A 4 -7.53 22.26 -16.51
CA PHE A 4 -8.52 21.32 -15.98
C PHE A 4 -9.25 20.61 -17.12
N SER A 5 -9.37 19.27 -17.02
CA SER A 5 -10.10 18.48 -18.01
C SER A 5 -11.58 18.89 -18.06
N PRO A 6 -12.18 19.09 -19.23
CA PRO A 6 -13.58 19.50 -19.37
C PRO A 6 -14.59 18.35 -19.16
N GLU A 7 -14.14 17.14 -18.89
CA GLU A 7 -15.01 15.94 -18.85
C GLU A 7 -15.62 15.63 -17.47
N GLY A 8 -15.52 16.52 -16.51
CA GLY A 8 -16.13 16.35 -15.18
C GLY A 8 -17.50 17.04 -15.09
N THR A 9 -18.55 16.29 -14.78
CA THR A 9 -19.89 16.82 -14.44
C THR A 9 -19.96 17.50 -13.08
N SER A 10 -18.86 17.50 -12.32
CA SER A 10 -18.73 18.13 -11.02
C SER A 10 -18.00 19.46 -11.18
N GLY A 11 -18.53 20.53 -10.61
CA GLY A 11 -17.89 21.85 -10.64
C GLY A 11 -16.49 21.83 -10.00
N ILE A 12 -15.59 22.65 -10.52
CA ILE A 12 -14.25 22.83 -9.98
C ILE A 12 -14.30 23.85 -8.85
N ILE A 13 -13.93 23.45 -7.63
CA ILE A 13 -13.74 24.36 -6.51
C ILE A 13 -12.26 24.75 -6.48
N ASN A 14 -11.95 25.97 -6.85
CA ASN A 14 -10.61 26.53 -6.72
C ASN A 14 -10.52 27.24 -5.38
N ILE A 15 -9.81 26.65 -4.42
CA ILE A 15 -9.55 27.26 -3.11
C ILE A 15 -8.27 28.08 -3.22
N VAL A 16 -8.41 29.39 -3.31
CA VAL A 16 -7.27 30.33 -3.23
C VAL A 16 -7.04 30.67 -1.76
N LEU A 17 -5.96 30.17 -1.20
CA LEU A 17 -5.55 30.52 0.16
C LEU A 17 -5.05 31.98 0.18
N LYS A 18 -5.37 32.72 1.26
CA LYS A 18 -4.83 34.07 1.48
C LYS A 18 -3.30 34.01 1.54
N GLU A 19 -2.64 34.95 0.86
CA GLU A 19 -1.18 35.07 0.84
C GLU A 19 -0.55 35.43 2.20
N ASP A 20 -1.35 35.90 3.15
CA ASP A 20 -0.91 36.30 4.49
C ASP A 20 -0.69 35.08 5.41
N ARG A 21 0.27 34.25 5.10
CA ARG A 21 0.73 33.21 6.02
C ARG A 21 1.61 33.82 7.08
N ARG A 22 1.15 33.78 8.35
CA ARG A 22 2.00 34.16 9.47
C ARG A 22 3.23 33.27 9.49
N ALA A 23 4.43 33.87 9.51
CA ALA A 23 5.67 33.16 9.71
C ALA A 23 5.62 32.39 11.04
N GLY A 24 6.07 31.13 11.05
CA GLY A 24 6.07 30.33 12.26
C GLY A 24 6.14 28.84 12.04
N TYR A 25 6.03 28.12 13.13
CA TYR A 25 5.99 26.66 13.18
C TYR A 25 4.60 26.18 13.50
N TYR A 26 4.19 25.12 12.84
CA TYR A 26 2.98 24.38 13.22
C TYR A 26 3.20 22.90 12.91
N GLY A 27 2.52 22.05 13.69
CA GLY A 27 2.63 20.61 13.51
C GLY A 27 1.43 19.90 14.06
N SER A 28 1.37 18.59 13.80
CA SER A 28 0.37 17.72 14.37
C SER A 28 0.97 16.36 14.71
N LEU A 29 0.38 15.76 15.73
CA LEU A 29 0.60 14.37 16.11
C LEU A 29 -0.73 13.62 15.99
N GLN A 30 -0.68 12.43 15.46
CA GLN A 30 -1.85 11.57 15.35
C GLN A 30 -1.47 10.15 15.77
N ALA A 31 -2.36 9.51 16.53
CA ALA A 31 -2.27 8.09 16.85
C ALA A 31 -3.67 7.47 16.72
N GLY A 32 -3.72 6.20 16.39
CA GLY A 32 -4.96 5.47 16.23
C GLY A 32 -4.74 3.97 16.41
N VAL A 33 -5.80 3.30 16.82
CA VAL A 33 -5.86 1.84 16.91
C VAL A 33 -7.10 1.36 16.18
N ASP A 34 -7.07 0.15 15.65
CA ASP A 34 -8.22 -0.49 15.05
C ASP A 34 -8.68 -1.69 15.88
N THR A 35 -9.87 -2.18 15.57
CA THR A 35 -10.49 -3.30 16.31
C THR A 35 -9.81 -4.65 16.11
N ARG A 36 -8.91 -4.77 15.13
CA ARG A 36 -8.12 -5.98 14.85
C ARG A 36 -6.74 -5.94 15.53
N GLY A 37 -6.47 -4.91 16.34
CA GLY A 37 -5.21 -4.71 17.04
C GLY A 37 -4.10 -4.11 16.17
N GLY A 38 -4.45 -3.54 15.01
CA GLY A 38 -3.58 -2.67 14.25
C GLY A 38 -3.49 -1.29 14.94
N TRP A 39 -2.39 -0.58 14.69
CA TRP A 39 -2.19 0.75 15.23
C TRP A 39 -1.41 1.63 14.26
N ASN A 40 -1.52 2.92 14.44
CA ASN A 40 -0.71 3.88 13.70
C ASN A 40 -0.32 5.05 14.59
N ALA A 41 0.83 5.64 14.28
CA ALA A 41 1.27 6.90 14.87
C ALA A 41 1.97 7.71 13.78
N SER A 42 1.73 9.01 13.75
CA SER A 42 2.39 9.90 12.82
C SER A 42 2.54 11.29 13.41
N GLY A 43 3.58 11.99 12.94
CA GLY A 43 3.82 13.37 13.29
C GLY A 43 4.30 14.15 12.08
N ASN A 44 3.97 15.40 12.04
CA ASN A 44 4.51 16.33 11.06
C ASN A 44 4.78 17.69 11.70
N VAL A 45 5.77 18.36 11.14
CA VAL A 45 6.12 19.74 11.46
C VAL A 45 6.26 20.52 10.16
N ASN A 46 5.80 21.73 10.19
CA ASN A 46 5.86 22.68 9.09
C ASN A 46 6.44 23.99 9.62
N TYR A 47 7.25 24.60 8.80
CA TYR A 47 7.80 25.93 9.03
C TYR A 47 7.49 26.81 7.83
N SER A 48 7.03 28.02 8.07
CA SER A 48 6.78 29.00 7.03
C SER A 48 7.41 30.34 7.39
N SER A 49 8.04 30.95 6.42
CA SER A 49 8.55 32.32 6.45
C SER A 49 8.29 32.97 5.09
N ASN A 50 8.61 34.26 4.99
CA ASN A 50 8.46 35.00 3.73
C ASN A 50 9.31 34.44 2.57
N LYS A 51 10.42 33.74 2.90
CA LYS A 51 11.36 33.20 1.90
C LYS A 51 11.36 31.71 1.78
N THR A 52 10.83 30.99 2.79
CA THR A 52 11.02 29.55 2.87
C THR A 52 9.81 28.89 3.52
N GLU A 53 9.34 27.86 2.88
CA GLU A 53 8.36 26.93 3.46
C GLU A 53 8.99 25.54 3.53
N MET A 54 8.92 24.90 4.68
CA MET A 54 9.46 23.55 4.89
C MET A 54 8.44 22.69 5.58
N TYR A 55 8.45 21.41 5.25
CA TYR A 55 7.71 20.41 5.99
C TYR A 55 8.55 19.15 6.19
N ALA A 56 8.32 18.47 7.30
CA ALA A 56 8.83 17.14 7.55
C ALA A 56 7.75 16.32 8.26
N GLY A 57 7.69 15.06 7.97
CA GLY A 57 6.73 14.16 8.59
C GLY A 57 7.23 12.73 8.58
N VAL A 58 6.86 12.00 9.62
CA VAL A 58 7.13 10.57 9.78
C VAL A 58 5.87 9.90 10.31
N GLY A 59 5.64 8.68 9.88
CA GLY A 59 4.57 7.88 10.43
C GLY A 59 4.87 6.41 10.31
N TYR A 60 4.25 5.65 11.19
CA TYR A 60 4.25 4.21 11.20
C TYR A 60 2.82 3.69 11.26
N ARG A 61 2.58 2.59 10.57
CA ARG A 61 1.30 1.88 10.62
C ARG A 61 1.53 0.39 10.68
N GLU A 62 0.94 -0.23 11.67
CA GLU A 62 0.79 -1.69 11.78
C GLU A 62 -0.61 -2.08 11.36
N ARG A 63 -0.74 -3.12 10.55
CA ARG A 63 -2.03 -3.69 10.15
C ARG A 63 -2.07 -5.17 10.42
N LYS A 64 -3.19 -5.63 10.97
CA LYS A 64 -3.54 -7.04 11.07
C LYS A 64 -4.75 -7.32 10.19
N ARG A 65 -4.75 -8.48 9.56
CA ARG A 65 -5.82 -8.91 8.67
C ARG A 65 -6.04 -10.39 8.85
N ASP A 66 -7.20 -10.73 9.33
CA ASP A 66 -7.66 -12.11 9.45
C ASP A 66 -8.81 -12.29 8.48
N GLY A 67 -8.91 -13.45 7.89
CA GLY A 67 -9.97 -13.75 6.96
C GLY A 67 -9.93 -15.19 6.52
N GLY A 68 -11.02 -15.69 6.00
CA GLY A 68 -11.11 -17.04 5.51
C GLY A 68 -12.17 -17.16 4.43
N GLY A 69 -12.23 -18.32 3.82
CA GLY A 69 -13.18 -18.62 2.79
C GLY A 69 -13.39 -20.12 2.63
N PHE A 70 -14.35 -20.45 1.82
CA PHE A 70 -14.58 -21.84 1.43
C PHE A 70 -14.94 -21.92 -0.05
N SER A 71 -14.64 -23.06 -0.65
CA SER A 71 -15.03 -23.41 -2.00
C SER A 71 -15.43 -24.87 -2.03
N ASN A 72 -16.62 -25.14 -2.55
CA ASN A 72 -17.13 -26.48 -2.75
C ASN A 72 -17.28 -26.71 -4.25
N ARG A 73 -16.60 -27.72 -4.76
CA ARG A 73 -16.66 -28.13 -6.17
C ARG A 73 -17.17 -29.54 -6.26
N THR A 74 -18.23 -29.73 -7.02
CA THR A 74 -18.75 -31.03 -7.39
C THR A 74 -18.45 -31.26 -8.87
N ASN A 75 -17.82 -32.37 -9.19
CA ASN A 75 -17.65 -32.84 -10.57
C ASN A 75 -18.82 -33.70 -10.96
N THR A 76 -19.31 -33.52 -12.17
CA THR A 76 -20.44 -34.27 -12.70
C THR A 76 -20.05 -35.08 -13.94
N ASP A 77 -20.72 -36.18 -14.22
CA ASP A 77 -20.61 -36.94 -15.48
C ASP A 77 -21.29 -36.16 -16.63
N ALA A 78 -21.24 -36.74 -17.84
CA ALA A 78 -21.87 -36.15 -19.02
C ALA A 78 -23.41 -36.08 -18.92
N SER A 79 -24.02 -36.83 -18.00
CA SER A 79 -25.46 -36.84 -17.71
C SER A 79 -25.84 -35.87 -16.58
N GLY A 80 -24.84 -35.18 -15.97
CA GLY A 80 -25.05 -34.23 -14.87
C GLY A 80 -25.09 -34.86 -13.49
N ASN A 81 -24.81 -36.17 -13.34
CA ASN A 81 -24.77 -36.80 -12.02
C ASN A 81 -23.45 -36.49 -11.29
N PRO A 82 -23.48 -36.21 -9.99
CA PRO A 82 -22.28 -36.03 -9.20
C PRO A 82 -21.39 -37.28 -9.23
N VAL A 83 -20.10 -37.15 -9.53
CA VAL A 83 -19.11 -38.22 -9.55
C VAL A 83 -17.99 -38.06 -8.55
N SER A 84 -17.72 -36.82 -8.12
CA SER A 84 -16.74 -36.53 -7.07
C SER A 84 -16.92 -35.13 -6.52
N PHE A 85 -16.33 -34.86 -5.37
CA PHE A 85 -16.28 -33.52 -4.81
C PHE A 85 -14.86 -33.13 -4.41
N LEU A 86 -14.64 -31.80 -4.33
CA LEU A 86 -13.47 -31.19 -3.72
C LEU A 86 -13.94 -30.00 -2.88
N ASN A 87 -13.81 -30.10 -1.59
CA ASN A 87 -14.12 -29.03 -0.66
C ASN A 87 -12.82 -28.41 -0.19
N GLN A 88 -12.82 -27.11 -0.12
CA GLN A 88 -11.67 -26.31 0.31
C GLN A 88 -12.13 -25.31 1.36
N THR A 89 -11.42 -25.24 2.47
CA THR A 89 -11.53 -24.15 3.43
C THR A 89 -10.18 -23.43 3.51
N SER A 90 -10.21 -22.12 3.60
CA SER A 90 -9.00 -21.32 3.73
C SER A 90 -9.10 -20.42 4.95
N ASP A 91 -8.00 -20.29 5.66
CA ASP A 91 -7.79 -19.35 6.75
C ASP A 91 -6.55 -18.54 6.46
N ASN A 92 -6.64 -17.23 6.64
CA ASN A 92 -5.62 -16.30 6.24
C ASN A 92 -5.35 -15.31 7.39
N ASP A 93 -4.15 -15.38 7.93
CA ASP A 93 -3.62 -14.45 8.94
C ASP A 93 -2.53 -13.60 8.29
N GLY A 94 -2.67 -12.30 8.38
CA GLY A 94 -1.73 -11.35 7.81
C GLY A 94 -1.45 -10.20 8.76
N HIS A 95 -0.18 -9.86 8.88
CA HIS A 95 0.24 -8.66 9.59
C HIS A 95 1.35 -7.93 8.82
N GLY A 96 1.48 -6.64 9.04
CA GLY A 96 2.52 -5.88 8.37
C GLY A 96 2.65 -4.48 8.89
N GLY A 97 3.89 -4.07 9.03
CA GLY A 97 4.30 -2.74 9.45
C GLY A 97 4.86 -1.92 8.30
N GLN A 98 4.55 -0.64 8.29
CA GLN A 98 4.98 0.29 7.26
C GLN A 98 5.34 1.64 7.86
N THR A 99 6.57 2.06 7.60
CA THR A 99 7.06 3.40 7.92
C THR A 99 7.06 4.26 6.68
N PHE A 100 6.61 5.48 6.78
CA PHE A 100 6.74 6.49 5.75
C PHE A 100 7.40 7.75 6.30
N VAL A 101 8.21 8.36 5.49
CA VAL A 101 8.87 9.64 5.77
C VAL A 101 8.64 10.57 4.60
N ARG A 102 8.46 11.85 4.89
CA ARG A 102 8.35 12.88 3.86
C ARG A 102 9.01 14.17 4.33
N ALA A 103 9.63 14.86 3.41
CA ALA A 103 10.17 16.19 3.66
C ALA A 103 10.07 17.02 2.40
N GLY A 104 10.00 18.33 2.57
CA GLY A 104 10.04 19.24 1.44
C GLY A 104 10.41 20.65 1.86
N LEU A 105 10.86 21.36 0.86
CA LEU A 105 11.34 22.74 0.94
C LEU A 105 10.82 23.50 -0.29
N THR A 106 10.19 24.62 -0.06
CA THR A 106 9.96 25.63 -1.09
C THR A 106 10.79 26.86 -0.73
N TRP A 107 11.63 27.29 -1.64
CA TRP A 107 12.45 28.47 -1.47
C TRP A 107 12.04 29.54 -2.49
N HIS A 108 11.54 30.67 -2.00
CA HIS A 108 11.20 31.84 -2.77
C HIS A 108 12.48 32.64 -3.00
N LEU A 109 13.19 32.37 -4.11
CA LEU A 109 14.47 33.02 -4.46
C LEU A 109 14.27 34.50 -4.74
N THR A 110 13.20 34.79 -5.49
CA THR A 110 12.70 36.16 -5.77
C THR A 110 11.18 36.18 -5.66
N GLN A 111 10.54 37.28 -6.00
CA GLN A 111 9.08 37.37 -6.11
C GLN A 111 8.53 36.54 -7.27
N SER A 112 9.38 36.24 -8.26
CA SER A 112 9.00 35.50 -9.47
C SER A 112 9.62 34.11 -9.56
N ASP A 113 10.62 33.79 -8.73
CA ASP A 113 11.38 32.55 -8.83
C ASP A 113 11.22 31.70 -7.56
N HIS A 114 10.79 30.47 -7.76
CA HIS A 114 10.56 29.51 -6.68
C HIS A 114 11.25 28.19 -6.99
N LEU A 115 11.98 27.66 -6.01
CA LEU A 115 12.61 26.36 -6.07
C LEU A 115 11.88 25.43 -5.08
N ASN A 116 11.48 24.26 -5.55
CA ASN A 116 10.81 23.25 -4.76
C ASN A 116 11.65 21.98 -4.70
N LEU A 117 11.83 21.44 -3.52
CA LEU A 117 12.45 20.13 -3.30
C LEU A 117 11.50 19.30 -2.45
N GLY A 118 11.15 18.10 -2.92
CA GLY A 118 10.33 17.16 -2.21
C GLY A 118 11.00 15.79 -2.13
N ALA A 119 10.81 15.11 -1.03
CA ALA A 119 11.25 13.73 -0.86
C ALA A 119 10.19 12.94 -0.09
N PHE A 120 9.99 11.70 -0.52
CA PHE A 120 9.14 10.73 0.14
C PHE A 120 9.85 9.39 0.16
N GLY A 121 9.78 8.68 1.29
CA GLY A 121 10.28 7.32 1.44
C GLY A 121 9.28 6.45 2.17
N MET A 122 9.24 5.18 1.80
CA MET A 122 8.40 4.18 2.42
C MET A 122 9.17 2.88 2.60
N PHE A 123 9.06 2.28 3.79
CA PHE A 123 9.72 1.04 4.17
C PHE A 123 8.73 0.19 4.95
N GLY A 124 8.67 -1.09 4.65
CA GLY A 124 7.76 -1.97 5.36
C GLY A 124 7.93 -3.42 4.99
N THR A 125 7.22 -4.25 5.70
CA THR A 125 7.06 -5.66 5.37
C THR A 125 5.62 -6.07 5.59
N ARG A 126 5.17 -7.05 4.79
CA ARG A 126 3.89 -7.72 4.96
C ARG A 126 4.14 -9.21 5.05
N LYS A 127 3.76 -9.80 6.18
CA LYS A 127 3.77 -11.23 6.41
C LYS A 127 2.35 -11.78 6.31
N GLN A 128 2.22 -12.95 5.75
CA GLN A 128 0.93 -13.60 5.57
C GLN A 128 1.10 -15.11 5.66
N THR A 129 0.32 -15.73 6.53
CA THR A 129 0.16 -17.18 6.60
C THR A 129 -1.23 -17.54 6.04
N ASN A 130 -1.26 -18.44 5.10
CA ASN A 130 -2.49 -18.93 4.51
C ASN A 130 -2.55 -20.46 4.69
N THR A 131 -3.52 -20.94 5.46
CA THR A 131 -3.78 -22.35 5.68
C THR A 131 -4.97 -22.75 4.83
N ILE A 132 -4.78 -23.74 3.97
CA ILE A 132 -5.84 -24.29 3.12
C ILE A 132 -6.01 -25.78 3.43
N ASN A 133 -7.21 -26.14 3.83
CA ASN A 133 -7.59 -27.52 4.03
C ASN A 133 -8.45 -28.00 2.86
N TYR A 134 -8.08 -29.12 2.30
CA TYR A 134 -8.79 -29.80 1.21
C TYR A 134 -9.38 -31.10 1.70
N LEU A 135 -10.57 -31.39 1.26
CA LEU A 135 -11.25 -32.69 1.42
C LEU A 135 -11.76 -33.12 0.06
N SER A 136 -11.43 -34.35 -0.34
CA SER A 136 -11.73 -34.86 -1.67
C SER A 136 -12.15 -36.32 -1.62
N ASP A 137 -13.02 -36.70 -2.53
CA ASP A 137 -13.36 -38.12 -2.86
C ASP A 137 -12.99 -38.45 -4.32
N ILE A 138 -12.15 -37.63 -4.94
CA ILE A 138 -11.69 -37.87 -6.32
C ILE A 138 -10.87 -39.16 -6.38
N PRO A 139 -11.22 -40.11 -7.22
CA PRO A 139 -10.50 -41.37 -7.36
C PRO A 139 -9.02 -41.17 -7.66
N ASN A 140 -8.16 -41.96 -6.99
CA ASN A 140 -6.68 -41.84 -7.12
C ASN A 140 -6.10 -40.50 -6.73
N SER A 141 -6.78 -39.72 -5.91
CA SER A 141 -6.32 -38.48 -5.34
C SER A 141 -6.19 -38.62 -3.81
N PHE A 142 -5.77 -37.51 -3.14
CA PHE A 142 -5.77 -37.47 -1.68
C PHE A 142 -7.19 -37.47 -1.11
N LEU A 143 -7.37 -38.00 0.07
CA LEU A 143 -8.61 -37.91 0.86
C LEU A 143 -8.70 -36.56 1.55
N SER A 144 -7.60 -36.15 2.16
CA SER A 144 -7.46 -34.82 2.74
C SER A 144 -6.07 -34.27 2.50
N SER A 145 -5.96 -32.96 2.44
CA SER A 145 -4.67 -32.29 2.35
C SER A 145 -4.73 -30.96 3.09
N GLU A 146 -3.64 -30.63 3.79
CA GLU A 146 -3.41 -29.31 4.39
C GLU A 146 -2.24 -28.67 3.69
N ARG A 147 -2.40 -27.42 3.32
CA ARG A 147 -1.36 -26.58 2.76
C ARG A 147 -1.20 -25.30 3.59
N ILE A 148 -0.03 -25.12 4.15
CA ILE A 148 0.35 -23.91 4.87
C ILE A 148 1.33 -23.14 3.97
N SER A 149 1.01 -21.91 3.69
CA SER A 149 1.85 -21.00 2.90
C SER A 149 2.22 -19.80 3.72
N ASP A 150 3.52 -19.59 3.94
CA ASP A 150 4.06 -18.41 4.59
C ASP A 150 4.69 -17.49 3.55
N SER A 151 4.32 -16.24 3.58
CA SER A 151 4.83 -15.21 2.69
C SER A 151 5.40 -14.05 3.48
N ASP A 152 6.60 -13.60 3.11
CA ASP A 152 7.23 -12.38 3.63
C ASP A 152 7.55 -11.46 2.45
N ASN A 153 6.94 -10.29 2.45
CA ASN A 153 6.98 -9.36 1.34
C ASN A 153 7.54 -8.00 1.82
N PRO A 154 8.88 -7.88 1.97
CA PRO A 154 9.49 -6.59 2.27
C PRO A 154 9.34 -5.64 1.08
N MET A 155 9.05 -4.38 1.39
CA MET A 155 8.92 -3.32 0.41
C MET A 155 9.71 -2.10 0.85
N LYS A 156 10.33 -1.44 -0.11
CA LYS A 156 10.99 -0.15 0.08
C LYS A 156 10.90 0.67 -1.18
N GLY A 157 10.74 1.96 -1.02
CA GLY A 157 10.71 2.84 -2.17
C GLY A 157 10.59 4.27 -1.76
N GLY A 158 10.65 5.13 -2.75
CA GLY A 158 10.52 6.55 -2.54
C GLY A 158 10.68 7.34 -3.83
N ASN A 159 10.50 8.63 -3.69
CA ASN A 159 10.72 9.58 -4.75
C ASN A 159 11.41 10.84 -4.23
N VAL A 160 12.16 11.47 -5.12
CA VAL A 160 12.68 12.83 -4.94
C VAL A 160 12.22 13.66 -6.13
N GLU A 161 11.78 14.85 -5.86
CA GLU A 161 11.31 15.80 -6.86
C GLU A 161 12.00 17.14 -6.67
N LEU A 162 12.47 17.71 -7.78
CA LEU A 162 13.03 19.05 -7.88
C LEU A 162 12.18 19.85 -8.87
N GLY A 163 11.59 20.93 -8.42
CA GLY A 163 10.79 21.85 -9.22
C GLY A 163 11.37 23.25 -9.24
N TYR A 164 11.33 23.89 -10.39
CA TYR A 164 11.59 25.30 -10.55
C TYR A 164 10.43 25.98 -11.23
N LYS A 165 9.95 27.06 -10.63
CA LYS A 165 8.87 27.86 -11.18
C LYS A 165 9.33 29.28 -11.36
N HIS A 166 9.06 29.86 -12.55
CA HIS A 166 9.26 31.27 -12.86
C HIS A 166 7.93 31.91 -13.31
N ASP A 167 7.51 32.94 -12.63
CA ASP A 167 6.33 33.73 -12.98
C ASP A 167 6.71 34.94 -13.84
N PHE A 168 6.44 34.88 -15.15
CA PHE A 168 6.66 36.00 -16.08
C PHE A 168 5.66 37.14 -15.87
N SER A 169 4.43 36.75 -15.49
CA SER A 169 3.33 37.67 -15.18
C SER A 169 2.29 36.98 -14.32
N LYS A 170 1.26 37.72 -13.89
CA LYS A 170 0.11 37.08 -13.15
C LYS A 170 -0.60 35.99 -13.89
N THR A 171 -0.45 35.90 -15.19
CA THR A 171 -1.16 34.95 -16.07
C THR A 171 -0.24 34.02 -16.86
N SER A 172 1.07 34.20 -16.78
CA SER A 172 2.07 33.41 -17.50
C SER A 172 3.18 32.95 -16.57
N ASN A 173 3.43 31.65 -16.55
CA ASN A 173 4.51 31.04 -15.78
C ASN A 173 5.16 29.88 -16.55
N LEU A 174 6.36 29.55 -16.14
CA LEU A 174 7.09 28.34 -16.53
C LEU A 174 7.27 27.48 -15.29
N ASP A 175 6.83 26.22 -15.37
CA ASP A 175 7.08 25.20 -14.36
C ASP A 175 7.94 24.08 -14.98
N VAL A 176 9.07 23.79 -14.35
CA VAL A 176 9.96 22.68 -14.72
C VAL A 176 10.09 21.76 -13.53
N VAL A 177 9.82 20.49 -13.74
CA VAL A 177 9.88 19.46 -12.69
C VAL A 177 10.74 18.30 -13.16
N ALA A 178 11.70 17.90 -12.32
CA ALA A 178 12.45 16.68 -12.46
C ALA A 178 12.12 15.75 -11.28
N SER A 179 11.81 14.51 -11.55
CA SER A 179 11.52 13.53 -10.52
C SER A 179 12.30 12.23 -10.72
N TRP A 180 12.71 11.64 -9.62
CA TRP A 180 13.32 10.32 -9.58
C TRP A 180 12.57 9.42 -8.61
N ASN A 181 12.21 8.23 -9.07
CA ASN A 181 11.43 7.27 -8.30
C ASN A 181 12.15 5.93 -8.25
N THR A 182 12.10 5.28 -7.11
CA THR A 182 12.58 3.91 -6.94
C THR A 182 11.62 3.12 -6.09
N TRP A 183 11.30 1.91 -6.53
CA TRP A 183 10.45 0.97 -5.80
C TRP A 183 11.04 -0.42 -5.92
N ASN A 184 11.17 -1.08 -4.80
CA ASN A 184 11.56 -2.48 -4.72
C ASN A 184 10.55 -3.21 -3.82
N MET A 185 10.06 -4.33 -4.32
CA MET A 185 9.18 -5.24 -3.58
C MET A 185 9.70 -6.65 -3.85
N ASP A 186 10.15 -7.29 -2.80
CA ASP A 186 10.54 -8.69 -2.85
C ASP A 186 9.39 -9.54 -2.34
N GLN A 187 9.20 -10.70 -2.94
CA GLN A 187 8.23 -11.68 -2.49
C GLN A 187 8.96 -12.98 -2.19
N LYS A 188 8.89 -13.41 -0.95
CA LYS A 188 9.40 -14.70 -0.51
C LYS A 188 8.22 -15.52 0.00
N SER A 189 8.03 -16.69 -0.55
CA SER A 189 6.95 -17.60 -0.12
C SER A 189 7.51 -18.99 0.04
N THR A 190 7.18 -19.61 1.13
CA THR A 190 7.41 -21.04 1.38
C THR A 190 6.08 -21.70 1.63
N TYR A 191 5.94 -22.92 1.20
CA TYR A 191 4.75 -23.70 1.54
C TYR A 191 5.09 -25.12 1.92
N LEU A 192 4.32 -25.63 2.84
CA LEU A 192 4.32 -27.01 3.29
C LEU A 192 2.95 -27.60 2.92
N GLN A 193 2.95 -28.76 2.30
CA GLN A 193 1.73 -29.48 2.00
C GLN A 193 1.83 -30.90 2.53
N SER A 194 0.90 -31.27 3.39
CA SER A 194 0.68 -32.63 3.87
C SER A 194 -0.57 -33.19 3.22
N SER A 195 -0.49 -34.39 2.70
CA SER A 195 -1.62 -35.06 2.06
C SER A 195 -1.78 -36.47 2.59
N VAL A 196 -3.01 -36.86 2.90
CA VAL A 196 -3.39 -38.20 3.33
C VAL A 196 -4.06 -38.90 2.16
N PHE A 197 -3.52 -40.02 1.77
CA PHE A 197 -4.07 -40.92 0.80
C PHE A 197 -4.70 -42.15 1.52
N GLU A 198 -5.42 -42.96 0.80
CA GLU A 198 -6.11 -44.12 1.41
C GLU A 198 -5.17 -45.06 2.19
N ASN A 199 -3.87 -45.11 1.82
CA ASN A 199 -2.88 -46.01 2.43
C ASN A 199 -1.57 -45.30 2.87
N GLU A 200 -1.38 -43.98 2.65
CA GLU A 200 -0.13 -43.31 2.91
C GLU A 200 -0.34 -41.84 3.25
N GLU A 201 0.57 -41.30 4.09
CA GLU A 201 0.68 -39.87 4.36
C GLU A 201 2.00 -39.32 3.75
N THR A 202 1.91 -38.27 2.99
CA THR A 202 3.07 -37.63 2.37
C THR A 202 3.13 -36.14 2.69
N THR A 203 4.35 -35.65 2.95
CA THR A 203 4.60 -34.23 3.23
C THR A 203 5.61 -33.68 2.25
N HIS A 204 5.31 -32.55 1.62
CA HIS A 204 6.19 -31.83 0.71
C HIS A 204 6.40 -30.40 1.19
N SER A 205 7.67 -29.95 1.13
CA SER A 205 8.04 -28.55 1.42
C SER A 205 8.71 -27.92 0.19
N TYR A 206 8.36 -26.70 -0.13
CA TYR A 206 8.89 -25.92 -1.25
C TYR A 206 9.14 -24.46 -0.86
#